data_9d20700341584425fce8d1fa9a23b310
#
_entry.id   9d20700341584425fce8d1fa9a23b310
#
_cell.length_a   1.000
_cell.length_b   1.000
_cell.length_c   1.000
_cell.angle_alpha   90.00
_cell.angle_beta   90.00
_cell.angle_gamma   90.00
#
_symmetry.space_group_name_H-M   'P 1'
#
loop_
_entity.id
_entity.type
_entity.pdbx_description
1 polymer ?
#
loop_
_entity_poly.entity_id
_entity_poly.type
_entity_poly.pdbx_seq_one_letter_code
_entity_poly.pdbx_strand_id
1 'polypeptide(L)'
;WTGNLDEDLPHPDEFHQRLKHPSLNWRLVPEFIEKLQDYETIGAKALMLHILTVGRSETICLAAWEQIDFDNKVWNRPPEIMKAVQTKKGSVRYPHSQPLSDSTIEFLLSIKGQKFDKGYVSEEGLIFRGSKGGRIYDVHLSDCIPGLGYKRKEVTVHGFRSSFKDWSLDDPMNRNFGELITEKCMAHQIGDEVRNTYAATEFVTRRRPIIDEWCKHCFSGKPVADNVS
;
A
#
# COMPACT_ATOMS: atom_id res chain seq x y z
N TRP A 1 22.51 24.85 -36.03
CA TRP A 1 23.00 24.42 -34.71
C TRP A 1 22.16 23.24 -34.25
N THR A 2 22.31 22.14 -34.97
CA THR A 2 21.74 20.85 -34.58
C THR A 2 22.88 19.83 -34.66
N GLY A 3 23.16 19.16 -33.53
CA GLY A 3 24.08 18.03 -33.47
C GLY A 3 25.46 18.44 -32.96
N ASN A 4 25.73 18.19 -31.70
CA ASN A 4 26.96 17.72 -31.07
C ASN A 4 26.92 17.78 -29.55
N LEU A 5 25.76 18.13 -28.94
CA LEU A 5 25.61 18.11 -27.46
C LEU A 5 24.71 16.99 -26.96
N ASP A 6 23.99 16.28 -27.87
CA ASP A 6 23.13 15.16 -27.47
C ASP A 6 23.90 13.85 -27.24
N GLU A 7 25.14 13.73 -27.73
CA GLU A 7 25.98 12.53 -27.54
C GLU A 7 26.87 12.61 -26.28
N ASP A 8 27.12 13.82 -25.73
CA ASP A 8 28.00 13.99 -24.58
C ASP A 8 27.27 14.30 -23.26
N LEU A 9 25.95 14.49 -23.29
CA LEU A 9 25.17 14.66 -22.07
C LEU A 9 24.50 13.33 -21.72
N PRO A 10 24.73 12.78 -20.53
CA PRO A 10 24.02 11.60 -20.07
C PRO A 10 22.52 11.86 -20.11
N HIS A 11 21.74 10.84 -20.52
CA HIS A 11 20.30 10.95 -20.63
C HIS A 11 19.70 11.50 -19.32
N PRO A 12 18.69 12.41 -19.35
CA PRO A 12 18.10 12.98 -18.13
C PRO A 12 17.68 11.94 -17.08
N ASP A 13 17.36 10.72 -17.49
CA ASP A 13 17.02 9.61 -16.60
C ASP A 13 18.23 9.05 -15.82
N GLU A 14 19.47 9.29 -16.26
CA GLU A 14 20.70 8.89 -15.54
C GLU A 14 21.02 9.81 -14.37
N PHE A 15 20.56 11.07 -14.38
CA PHE A 15 20.71 12.01 -13.28
C PHE A 15 19.63 11.89 -12.21
N HIS A 16 18.49 11.31 -12.52
CA HIS A 16 17.44 11.05 -11.56
C HIS A 16 17.65 9.64 -10.94
N GLN A 17 18.66 9.47 -10.09
CA GLN A 17 18.51 8.49 -9.02
C GLN A 17 17.20 8.86 -8.31
N ARG A 18 16.14 8.10 -8.58
CA ARG A 18 14.86 8.23 -7.86
C ARG A 18 15.21 8.04 -6.40
N LEU A 19 15.29 9.14 -5.66
CA LEU A 19 15.48 9.09 -4.22
C LEU A 19 14.41 8.15 -3.69
N LYS A 20 14.83 7.02 -3.11
CA LYS A 20 13.90 6.10 -2.44
C LYS A 20 13.10 6.93 -1.45
N HIS A 21 11.78 6.78 -1.47
CA HIS A 21 10.96 7.41 -0.43
C HIS A 21 11.44 6.91 0.94
N PRO A 22 11.66 7.81 1.91
CA PRO A 22 12.04 7.41 3.25
C PRO A 22 11.06 6.36 3.78
N SER A 23 11.58 5.20 4.16
CA SER A 23 10.80 4.03 4.57
C SER A 23 11.19 3.62 5.99
N LEU A 24 10.23 3.20 6.77
CA LEU A 24 10.49 2.56 8.04
C LEU A 24 11.15 1.20 7.80
N ASN A 25 12.20 0.87 8.57
CA ASN A 25 12.74 -0.47 8.56
C ASN A 25 11.60 -1.46 8.85
N TRP A 26 11.45 -2.49 8.03
CA TRP A 26 10.35 -3.43 8.13
C TRP A 26 10.26 -4.11 9.52
N ARG A 27 11.39 -4.31 10.21
CA ARG A 27 11.44 -4.87 11.56
C ARG A 27 10.76 -4.01 12.62
N LEU A 28 10.64 -2.69 12.36
CA LEU A 28 9.96 -1.73 13.23
C LEU A 28 8.48 -1.52 12.88
N VAL A 29 8.00 -2.13 11.79
CA VAL A 29 6.59 -2.02 11.39
C VAL A 29 5.65 -2.55 12.47
N PRO A 30 5.91 -3.67 13.17
CA PRO A 30 5.04 -4.12 14.25
C PRO A 30 4.87 -3.09 15.38
N GLU A 31 5.95 -2.45 15.82
CA GLU A 31 5.88 -1.39 16.84
C GLU A 31 5.09 -0.17 16.33
N PHE A 32 5.26 0.18 15.07
CA PHE A 32 4.49 1.26 14.44
C PHE A 32 3.01 0.93 14.41
N ILE A 33 2.63 -0.30 14.04
CA ILE A 33 1.24 -0.77 14.00
C ILE A 33 0.61 -0.74 15.39
N GLU A 34 1.31 -1.17 16.43
CA GLU A 34 0.84 -1.11 17.82
C GLU A 34 0.47 0.33 18.21
N LYS A 35 1.35 1.30 17.98
CA LYS A 35 1.06 2.71 18.21
C LYS A 35 -0.09 3.24 17.33
N LEU A 36 -0.19 2.77 16.08
CA LEU A 36 -1.21 3.20 15.13
C LEU A 36 -2.61 2.72 15.51
N GLN A 37 -2.74 1.53 16.12
CA GLN A 37 -4.01 0.98 16.58
C GLN A 37 -4.72 1.92 17.56
N ASP A 38 -3.96 2.49 18.50
CA ASP A 38 -4.44 3.39 19.54
C ASP A 38 -4.65 4.84 19.06
N TYR A 39 -4.25 5.13 17.81
CA TYR A 39 -4.34 6.50 17.30
C TYR A 39 -5.71 6.76 16.65
N GLU A 40 -6.57 7.52 17.38
CA GLU A 40 -8.01 7.66 17.11
C GLU A 40 -8.32 8.76 16.06
N THR A 41 -7.61 8.77 14.91
CA THR A 41 -7.90 9.65 13.78
C THR A 41 -8.34 8.85 12.55
N ILE A 42 -9.17 9.43 11.71
CA ILE A 42 -9.57 8.80 10.44
C ILE A 42 -8.37 8.51 9.53
N GLY A 43 -7.35 9.36 9.59
CA GLY A 43 -6.09 9.17 8.85
C GLY A 43 -5.32 7.95 9.32
N ALA A 44 -5.29 7.67 10.63
CA ALA A 44 -4.64 6.48 11.19
C ALA A 44 -5.36 5.19 10.76
N LYS A 45 -6.69 5.17 10.76
CA LYS A 45 -7.46 4.01 10.29
C LYS A 45 -7.25 3.76 8.79
N ALA A 46 -7.15 4.83 7.99
CA ALA A 46 -6.81 4.74 6.57
C ALA A 46 -5.35 4.29 6.34
N LEU A 47 -4.39 4.79 7.15
CA LEU A 47 -2.99 4.35 7.08
C LEU A 47 -2.84 2.89 7.47
N MET A 48 -3.61 2.40 8.47
CA MET A 48 -3.65 0.99 8.81
C MET A 48 -4.03 0.14 7.58
N LEU A 49 -5.13 0.46 6.89
CA LEU A 49 -5.53 -0.25 5.67
C LEU A 49 -4.48 -0.16 4.57
N HIS A 50 -3.80 1.00 4.44
CA HIS A 50 -2.70 1.18 3.48
C HIS A 50 -1.55 0.21 3.74
N ILE A 51 -1.13 0.06 4.99
CA ILE A 51 -0.02 -0.83 5.37
C ILE A 51 -0.42 -2.30 5.16
N LEU A 52 -1.58 -2.72 5.67
CA LEU A 52 -2.04 -4.11 5.59
C LEU A 52 -2.29 -4.58 4.14
N THR A 53 -2.77 -3.70 3.26
CA THR A 53 -3.09 -4.05 1.88
C THR A 53 -2.02 -3.64 0.87
N VAL A 54 -0.96 -2.96 1.32
CA VAL A 54 0.11 -2.43 0.46
C VAL A 54 -0.43 -1.55 -0.68
N GLY A 55 -1.62 -0.97 -0.48
CA GLY A 55 -2.31 -0.11 -1.44
C GLY A 55 -1.59 1.23 -1.66
N ARG A 56 -1.89 1.96 -2.73
CA ARG A 56 -1.45 3.36 -2.87
C ARG A 56 -2.38 4.26 -2.05
N SER A 57 -1.85 5.36 -1.48
CA SER A 57 -2.61 6.27 -0.63
C SER A 57 -3.90 6.78 -1.29
N GLU A 58 -3.83 7.19 -2.56
CA GLU A 58 -5.02 7.61 -3.29
C GLU A 58 -6.06 6.49 -3.43
N THR A 59 -5.63 5.25 -3.71
CA THR A 59 -6.52 4.09 -3.79
C THR A 59 -7.21 3.83 -2.44
N ILE A 60 -6.50 3.99 -1.32
CA ILE A 60 -7.08 3.88 0.02
C ILE A 60 -8.14 4.97 0.26
N CYS A 61 -7.84 6.21 -0.12
CA CYS A 61 -8.78 7.34 0.03
C CYS A 61 -10.07 7.18 -0.80
N LEU A 62 -10.04 6.32 -1.82
CA LEU A 62 -11.16 6.00 -2.72
C LEU A 62 -11.73 4.60 -2.48
N ALA A 63 -11.30 3.91 -1.41
CA ALA A 63 -11.85 2.60 -1.05
C ALA A 63 -13.32 2.71 -0.68
N ALA A 64 -14.14 1.79 -1.19
CA ALA A 64 -15.56 1.74 -0.94
C ALA A 64 -15.98 0.32 -0.51
N TRP A 65 -17.02 0.23 0.32
CA TRP A 65 -17.51 -1.05 0.87
C TRP A 65 -17.94 -2.02 -0.22
N GLU A 66 -18.54 -1.53 -1.30
CA GLU A 66 -19.01 -2.33 -2.43
C GLU A 66 -17.87 -3.00 -3.22
N GLN A 67 -16.62 -2.55 -2.99
CA GLN A 67 -15.43 -3.15 -3.58
C GLN A 67 -14.90 -4.33 -2.76
N ILE A 68 -15.36 -4.49 -1.51
CA ILE A 68 -14.89 -5.54 -0.58
C ILE A 68 -15.79 -6.77 -0.71
N ASP A 69 -15.23 -7.85 -1.21
CA ASP A 69 -15.83 -9.18 -1.17
C ASP A 69 -15.42 -9.85 0.15
N PHE A 70 -16.32 -9.84 1.12
CA PHE A 70 -16.07 -10.40 2.45
C PHE A 70 -16.02 -11.92 2.44
N ASP A 71 -16.80 -12.57 1.58
CA ASP A 71 -16.87 -14.03 1.49
C ASP A 71 -15.57 -14.62 0.95
N ASN A 72 -15.04 -14.02 -0.13
CA ASN A 72 -13.78 -14.42 -0.74
C ASN A 72 -12.56 -13.71 -0.15
N LYS A 73 -12.75 -12.74 0.75
CA LYS A 73 -11.71 -11.89 1.36
C LYS A 73 -10.82 -11.24 0.29
N VAL A 74 -11.46 -10.49 -0.60
CA VAL A 74 -10.80 -9.81 -1.73
C VAL A 74 -11.29 -8.37 -1.82
N TRP A 75 -10.38 -7.44 -2.01
CA TRP A 75 -10.70 -6.07 -2.39
C TRP A 75 -10.57 -5.91 -3.90
N ASN A 76 -11.70 -5.80 -4.59
CA ASN A 76 -11.79 -5.58 -6.02
C ASN A 76 -11.66 -4.10 -6.34
N ARG A 77 -10.47 -3.66 -6.70
CA ARG A 77 -10.15 -2.28 -7.04
C ARG A 77 -10.48 -2.02 -8.51
N PRO A 78 -11.52 -1.23 -8.82
CA PRO A 78 -11.86 -0.94 -10.21
C PRO A 78 -10.84 0.00 -10.87
N PRO A 79 -10.77 0.05 -12.21
CA PRO A 79 -9.76 0.85 -12.93
C PRO A 79 -9.76 2.34 -12.53
N GLU A 80 -10.93 2.89 -12.20
CA GLU A 80 -11.12 4.31 -11.90
C GLU A 80 -10.28 4.80 -10.72
N ILE A 81 -10.06 3.93 -9.72
CA ILE A 81 -9.26 4.25 -8.52
C ILE A 81 -7.80 3.83 -8.65
N MET A 82 -7.41 3.21 -9.77
CA MET A 82 -6.04 2.75 -9.99
C MET A 82 -5.20 3.81 -10.68
N LYS A 83 -3.88 3.79 -10.39
CA LYS A 83 -2.94 4.66 -11.08
C LYS A 83 -2.88 4.32 -12.57
N ALA A 84 -2.97 5.35 -13.41
CA ALA A 84 -2.78 5.19 -14.84
C ALA A 84 -1.35 4.81 -15.21
N VAL A 85 -1.21 3.95 -16.21
CA VAL A 85 0.06 3.49 -16.79
C VAL A 85 0.16 4.02 -18.21
N GLN A 86 1.29 4.60 -18.54
CA GLN A 86 1.56 5.05 -19.90
C GLN A 86 1.87 3.84 -20.79
N THR A 87 1.19 3.73 -21.91
CA THR A 87 1.41 2.72 -22.94
C THR A 87 1.69 3.40 -24.27
N LYS A 88 2.12 2.62 -25.27
CA LYS A 88 2.29 3.15 -26.65
C LYS A 88 0.99 3.68 -27.25
N LYS A 89 -0.15 3.23 -26.73
CA LYS A 89 -1.50 3.62 -27.21
C LYS A 89 -2.17 4.69 -26.33
N GLY A 90 -1.49 5.21 -25.31
CA GLY A 90 -2.02 6.20 -24.38
C GLY A 90 -2.00 5.72 -22.92
N SER A 91 -2.72 6.43 -22.07
CA SER A 91 -2.79 6.16 -20.64
C SER A 91 -3.91 5.15 -20.33
N VAL A 92 -3.59 4.04 -19.69
CA VAL A 92 -4.53 2.96 -19.36
C VAL A 92 -4.53 2.70 -17.86
N ARG A 93 -5.69 2.35 -17.30
CA ARG A 93 -5.85 1.90 -15.92
C ARG A 93 -6.35 0.47 -15.92
N TYR A 94 -5.71 -0.37 -15.12
CA TYR A 94 -6.07 -1.79 -15.00
C TYR A 94 -6.72 -2.05 -13.65
N PRO A 95 -7.77 -2.89 -13.58
CA PRO A 95 -8.34 -3.32 -12.30
C PRO A 95 -7.31 -4.14 -11.52
N HIS A 96 -7.51 -4.25 -10.22
CA HIS A 96 -6.64 -5.03 -9.37
C HIS A 96 -7.41 -5.64 -8.20
N SER A 97 -7.47 -6.96 -8.12
CA SER A 97 -8.08 -7.69 -6.99
C SER A 97 -6.98 -8.00 -5.96
N GLN A 98 -7.09 -7.43 -4.77
CA GLN A 98 -6.15 -7.61 -3.66
C GLN A 98 -6.68 -8.63 -2.65
N PRO A 99 -5.97 -9.73 -2.34
CA PRO A 99 -6.36 -10.59 -1.22
C PRO A 99 -6.29 -9.81 0.10
N LEU A 100 -7.23 -10.08 0.99
CA LEU A 100 -7.30 -9.53 2.34
C LEU A 100 -7.09 -10.66 3.34
N SER A 101 -6.25 -10.43 4.35
CA SER A 101 -6.08 -11.36 5.48
C SER A 101 -7.28 -11.30 6.42
N ASP A 102 -7.42 -12.31 7.28
CA ASP A 102 -8.46 -12.34 8.31
C ASP A 102 -8.36 -11.12 9.23
N SER A 103 -7.17 -10.77 9.67
CA SER A 103 -6.93 -9.59 10.50
C SER A 103 -7.28 -8.27 9.80
N THR A 104 -7.14 -8.19 8.46
CA THR A 104 -7.61 -7.01 7.71
C THR A 104 -9.13 -6.94 7.65
N ILE A 105 -9.80 -8.08 7.47
CA ILE A 105 -11.28 -8.16 7.51
C ILE A 105 -11.80 -7.78 8.89
N GLU A 106 -11.25 -8.36 9.96
CA GLU A 106 -11.59 -8.04 11.35
C GLU A 106 -11.40 -6.54 11.65
N PHE A 107 -10.27 -5.97 11.22
CA PHE A 107 -10.03 -4.54 11.34
C PHE A 107 -11.10 -3.71 10.63
N LEU A 108 -11.43 -4.01 9.38
CA LEU A 108 -12.46 -3.28 8.62
C LEU A 108 -13.82 -3.35 9.32
N LEU A 109 -14.21 -4.52 9.79
CA LEU A 109 -15.48 -4.73 10.49
C LEU A 109 -15.50 -4.00 11.83
N SER A 110 -14.37 -3.98 12.56
CA SER A 110 -14.28 -3.32 13.87
C SER A 110 -14.44 -1.80 13.80
N ILE A 111 -14.05 -1.16 12.70
CA ILE A 111 -14.12 0.30 12.54
C ILE A 111 -15.38 0.78 11.81
N LYS A 112 -16.18 -0.13 11.24
CA LYS A 112 -17.36 0.21 10.45
C LYS A 112 -18.37 1.02 11.25
N GLY A 113 -18.83 2.15 10.69
CA GLY A 113 -19.80 3.06 11.35
C GLY A 113 -19.23 3.91 12.48
N GLN A 114 -17.93 3.79 12.82
CA GLN A 114 -17.31 4.52 13.92
C GLN A 114 -16.89 5.93 13.54
N LYS A 115 -16.90 6.83 14.52
CA LYS A 115 -16.41 8.22 14.42
C LYS A 115 -15.01 8.33 15.00
N PHE A 116 -14.17 9.10 14.34
CA PHE A 116 -12.78 9.37 14.71
C PHE A 116 -12.50 10.87 14.64
N ASP A 117 -11.36 11.31 15.18
CA ASP A 117 -10.92 12.69 14.94
C ASP A 117 -10.75 12.93 13.43
N LYS A 118 -11.22 14.08 12.97
CA LYS A 118 -11.21 14.56 11.57
C LYS A 118 -12.04 13.73 10.57
N GLY A 119 -12.88 12.79 11.04
CA GLY A 119 -13.73 12.04 10.13
C GLY A 119 -14.45 10.84 10.75
N TYR A 120 -14.93 9.97 9.89
CA TYR A 120 -15.64 8.75 10.29
C TYR A 120 -15.48 7.65 9.23
N VAL A 121 -15.68 6.41 9.64
CA VAL A 121 -15.84 5.27 8.74
C VAL A 121 -17.34 5.09 8.48
N SER A 122 -17.72 5.13 7.20
CA SER A 122 -19.13 5.01 6.80
C SER A 122 -19.63 3.56 6.92
N GLU A 123 -20.91 3.37 6.80
CA GLU A 123 -21.54 2.05 6.70
C GLU A 123 -21.66 1.59 5.25
N GLU A 124 -21.66 2.52 4.29
CA GLU A 124 -21.80 2.28 2.85
C GLU A 124 -21.02 3.30 2.02
N GLY A 125 -20.79 3.02 0.75
CA GLY A 125 -20.03 3.87 -0.16
C GLY A 125 -18.55 3.98 0.26
N LEU A 126 -17.95 5.17 0.16
CA LEU A 126 -16.55 5.38 0.54
C LEU A 126 -16.32 5.02 2.02
N ILE A 127 -15.36 4.13 2.29
CA ILE A 127 -15.03 3.66 3.64
C ILE A 127 -14.63 4.84 4.53
N PHE A 128 -13.67 5.64 4.11
CA PHE A 128 -13.12 6.74 4.90
C PHE A 128 -13.69 8.08 4.46
N ARG A 129 -14.35 8.77 5.37
CA ARG A 129 -14.93 10.08 5.12
C ARG A 129 -14.39 11.13 6.09
N GLY A 130 -14.10 12.31 5.55
CA GLY A 130 -13.76 13.47 6.38
C GLY A 130 -14.97 13.99 7.15
N SER A 131 -14.75 14.87 8.13
CA SER A 131 -15.79 15.41 9.03
C SER A 131 -16.96 16.10 8.31
N LYS A 132 -16.77 16.57 7.07
CA LYS A 132 -17.83 17.17 6.23
C LYS A 132 -18.50 16.15 5.28
N GLY A 133 -18.23 14.85 5.44
CA GLY A 133 -18.82 13.77 4.63
C GLY A 133 -18.17 13.54 3.27
N GLY A 134 -17.20 14.35 2.85
CA GLY A 134 -16.41 14.14 1.63
C GLY A 134 -15.34 13.06 1.82
N ARG A 135 -14.65 12.72 0.72
CA ARG A 135 -13.49 11.81 0.77
C ARG A 135 -12.38 12.39 1.63
N ILE A 136 -11.53 11.53 2.16
CA ILE A 136 -10.23 11.94 2.71
C ILE A 136 -9.18 12.03 1.60
N TYR A 137 -8.02 12.58 1.92
CA TYR A 137 -6.87 12.71 1.02
C TYR A 137 -5.63 12.13 1.70
N ASP A 138 -4.59 11.90 0.94
CA ASP A 138 -3.31 11.33 1.40
C ASP A 138 -2.66 12.14 2.54
N VAL A 139 -2.92 13.43 2.61
CA VAL A 139 -2.49 14.29 3.74
C VAL A 139 -3.04 13.78 5.08
N HIS A 140 -4.26 13.23 5.12
CA HIS A 140 -4.83 12.69 6.37
C HIS A 140 -4.02 11.48 6.86
N LEU A 141 -3.54 10.64 5.95
CA LEU A 141 -2.69 9.49 6.30
C LEU A 141 -1.32 9.96 6.79
N SER A 142 -0.73 10.97 6.15
CA SER A 142 0.60 11.47 6.51
C SER A 142 0.61 12.29 7.80
N ASP A 143 -0.52 12.93 8.16
CA ASP A 143 -0.62 13.80 9.34
C ASP A 143 -0.55 13.04 10.66
N CYS A 144 -0.85 11.74 10.69
CA CYS A 144 -0.73 10.95 11.92
C CYS A 144 0.72 10.52 12.22
N ILE A 145 1.63 10.47 11.23
CA ILE A 145 3.01 9.98 11.39
C ILE A 145 3.78 10.77 12.47
N PRO A 146 3.77 12.12 12.49
CA PRO A 146 4.44 12.89 13.54
C PRO A 146 3.87 12.64 14.94
N GLY A 147 2.55 12.47 15.04
CA GLY A 147 1.88 12.17 16.33
C GLY A 147 2.27 10.81 16.91
N LEU A 148 2.78 9.90 16.08
CA LEU A 148 3.31 8.59 16.48
C LEU A 148 4.81 8.63 16.86
N GLY A 149 5.45 9.82 16.82
CA GLY A 149 6.85 10.01 17.20
C GLY A 149 7.84 9.87 16.04
N TYR A 150 7.38 9.83 14.79
CA TYR A 150 8.25 9.70 13.61
C TYR A 150 8.32 11.01 12.82
N LYS A 151 9.48 11.33 12.25
CA LYS A 151 9.61 12.51 11.39
C LYS A 151 9.17 12.20 9.96
N ARG A 152 8.47 13.13 9.32
CA ARG A 152 8.02 13.00 7.92
C ARG A 152 9.14 12.77 6.90
N LYS A 153 10.39 13.15 7.25
CA LYS A 153 11.58 12.91 6.42
C LYS A 153 12.18 11.52 6.61
N GLU A 154 11.79 10.80 7.68
CA GLU A 154 12.30 9.47 8.03
C GLU A 154 11.31 8.38 7.63
N VAL A 155 10.00 8.67 7.76
CA VAL A 155 8.92 7.73 7.42
C VAL A 155 7.87 8.46 6.58
N THR A 156 7.45 7.85 5.49
CA THR A 156 6.38 8.37 4.62
C THR A 156 5.32 7.30 4.39
N VAL A 157 4.09 7.73 4.06
CA VAL A 157 3.00 6.80 3.70
C VAL A 157 3.44 5.87 2.57
N HIS A 158 4.05 6.42 1.52
CA HIS A 158 4.55 5.61 0.40
C HIS A 158 5.69 4.67 0.82
N GLY A 159 6.50 5.08 1.79
CA GLY A 159 7.63 4.31 2.31
C GLY A 159 7.24 2.95 2.90
N PHE A 160 6.01 2.79 3.42
CA PHE A 160 5.55 1.48 3.91
C PHE A 160 5.46 0.42 2.81
N ARG A 161 5.27 0.82 1.56
CA ARG A 161 5.34 -0.11 0.42
C ARG A 161 6.78 -0.58 0.16
N SER A 162 7.76 0.28 0.42
CA SER A 162 9.18 -0.13 0.41
C SER A 162 9.48 -1.04 1.59
N SER A 163 8.97 -0.76 2.80
CA SER A 163 9.09 -1.65 3.95
C SER A 163 8.54 -3.06 3.67
N PHE A 164 7.39 -3.16 3.03
CA PHE A 164 6.84 -4.45 2.58
C PHE A 164 7.76 -5.14 1.56
N LYS A 165 8.26 -4.42 0.56
CA LYS A 165 9.17 -4.98 -0.44
C LYS A 165 10.45 -5.49 0.22
N ASP A 166 11.07 -4.68 1.09
CA ASP A 166 12.29 -5.05 1.80
C ASP A 166 12.03 -6.28 2.69
N TRP A 167 10.91 -6.33 3.44
CA TRP A 167 10.51 -7.49 4.23
C TRP A 167 10.36 -8.75 3.37
N SER A 168 9.71 -8.65 2.22
CA SER A 168 9.46 -9.81 1.35
C SER A 168 10.72 -10.39 0.71
N LEU A 169 11.79 -9.60 0.62
CA LEU A 169 13.07 -10.00 0.01
C LEU A 169 14.14 -10.36 1.06
N ASP A 170 14.14 -9.66 2.21
CA ASP A 170 15.17 -9.81 3.23
C ASP A 170 14.86 -10.93 4.24
N ASP A 171 13.57 -11.14 4.56
CA ASP A 171 13.18 -12.19 5.52
C ASP A 171 13.41 -13.57 4.89
N PRO A 172 14.27 -14.40 5.51
CA PRO A 172 14.55 -15.75 5.00
C PRO A 172 13.32 -16.63 4.83
N MET A 173 12.28 -16.43 5.65
CA MET A 173 11.04 -17.19 5.57
C MET A 173 10.21 -16.82 4.32
N ASN A 174 10.43 -15.64 3.75
CA ASN A 174 9.64 -15.11 2.64
C ASN A 174 10.31 -15.27 1.27
N ARG A 175 11.54 -15.74 1.19
CA ARG A 175 12.29 -15.91 -0.09
C ARG A 175 11.55 -16.77 -1.13
N ASN A 176 10.64 -17.62 -0.69
CA ASN A 176 9.87 -18.50 -1.57
C ASN A 176 8.75 -17.78 -2.34
N PHE A 177 8.36 -16.56 -1.96
CA PHE A 177 7.30 -15.83 -2.67
C PHE A 177 7.74 -15.29 -4.02
N GLY A 178 9.01 -14.88 -4.13
CA GLY A 178 9.61 -14.35 -5.35
C GLY A 178 9.21 -12.90 -5.66
N GLU A 179 10.12 -12.18 -6.32
CA GLU A 179 9.94 -10.74 -6.61
C GLU A 179 8.68 -10.44 -7.44
N LEU A 180 8.34 -11.29 -8.40
CA LEU A 180 7.16 -11.11 -9.24
C LEU A 180 5.87 -11.03 -8.41
N ILE A 181 5.69 -11.91 -7.43
CA ILE A 181 4.51 -11.94 -6.58
C ILE A 181 4.48 -10.70 -5.67
N THR A 182 5.61 -10.32 -5.11
CA THR A 182 5.78 -9.09 -4.31
C THR A 182 5.34 -7.85 -5.09
N GLU A 183 5.85 -7.67 -6.31
CA GLU A 183 5.50 -6.56 -7.18
C GLU A 183 4.00 -6.55 -7.54
N LYS A 184 3.40 -7.73 -7.77
CA LYS A 184 1.96 -7.85 -8.03
C LYS A 184 1.11 -7.53 -6.79
N CYS A 185 1.58 -7.78 -5.57
CA CYS A 185 0.90 -7.29 -4.35
C CYS A 185 0.82 -5.76 -4.31
N MET A 186 1.85 -5.09 -4.79
CA MET A 186 1.91 -3.63 -4.89
C MET A 186 1.16 -3.06 -6.11
N ALA A 187 0.46 -3.90 -6.88
CA ALA A 187 -0.18 -3.50 -8.14
C ALA A 187 0.79 -2.79 -9.11
N HIS A 188 2.05 -3.27 -9.17
CA HIS A 188 2.99 -2.84 -10.17
C HIS A 188 2.74 -3.60 -11.48
N GLN A 189 2.82 -2.86 -12.59
CA GLN A 189 2.71 -3.46 -13.91
C GLN A 189 4.04 -4.07 -14.30
N ILE A 190 4.04 -5.36 -14.68
CA ILE A 190 5.24 -6.10 -15.05
C ILE A 190 4.97 -6.77 -16.38
N GLY A 191 5.80 -6.46 -17.38
CA GLY A 191 5.69 -7.06 -18.72
C GLY A 191 4.62 -6.43 -19.61
N ASP A 192 4.27 -7.12 -20.70
CA ASP A 192 3.41 -6.63 -21.76
C ASP A 192 1.93 -6.47 -21.35
N GLU A 193 1.21 -5.61 -22.10
CA GLU A 193 -0.18 -5.22 -21.92
C GLU A 193 -1.13 -6.42 -21.79
N VAL A 194 -0.91 -7.50 -22.57
CA VAL A 194 -1.71 -8.73 -22.55
C VAL A 194 -1.58 -9.48 -21.23
N ARG A 195 -0.37 -9.58 -20.66
CA ARG A 195 -0.12 -10.23 -19.37
C ARG A 195 -0.80 -9.48 -18.21
N ASN A 196 -0.95 -8.16 -18.29
CA ASN A 196 -1.53 -7.35 -17.23
C ASN A 196 -3.06 -7.49 -17.15
N THR A 197 -3.73 -7.77 -18.26
CA THR A 197 -5.19 -7.96 -18.30
C THR A 197 -5.60 -9.28 -17.64
N TYR A 198 -4.86 -10.37 -17.86
CA TYR A 198 -5.13 -11.67 -17.22
C TYR A 198 -4.63 -11.76 -15.78
N ALA A 199 -3.63 -10.97 -15.41
CA ALA A 199 -2.99 -11.03 -14.10
C ALA A 199 -3.85 -10.49 -12.94
N ALA A 200 -4.94 -9.77 -13.21
CA ALA A 200 -5.75 -9.14 -12.17
C ALA A 200 -6.41 -10.16 -11.23
N THR A 201 -6.92 -11.27 -11.78
CA THR A 201 -7.60 -12.34 -11.04
C THR A 201 -6.73 -13.57 -10.83
N GLU A 202 -5.89 -13.95 -11.79
CA GLU A 202 -5.07 -15.18 -11.73
C GLU A 202 -4.09 -15.23 -10.55
N PHE A 203 -3.61 -14.07 -10.08
CA PHE A 203 -2.61 -14.03 -9.03
C PHE A 203 -3.19 -13.81 -7.61
N VAL A 204 -4.51 -13.71 -7.42
CA VAL A 204 -5.09 -13.53 -6.07
C VAL A 204 -4.66 -14.68 -5.15
N THR A 205 -4.85 -15.92 -5.60
CA THR A 205 -4.50 -17.13 -4.83
C THR A 205 -2.99 -17.17 -4.50
N ARG A 206 -2.13 -16.82 -5.46
CA ARG A 206 -0.67 -16.80 -5.26
C ARG A 206 -0.19 -15.66 -4.36
N ARG A 207 -0.92 -14.53 -4.32
CA ARG A 207 -0.60 -13.38 -3.47
C ARG A 207 -1.15 -13.49 -2.06
N ARG A 208 -2.14 -14.35 -1.82
CA ARG A 208 -2.74 -14.52 -0.49
C ARG A 208 -1.72 -14.90 0.58
N PRO A 209 -0.87 -15.93 0.40
CA PRO A 209 0.08 -16.31 1.45
C PRO A 209 1.03 -15.16 1.87
N ILE A 210 1.55 -14.38 0.93
CA ILE A 210 2.46 -13.27 1.27
C ILE A 210 1.73 -12.15 2.00
N ILE A 211 0.48 -11.85 1.65
CA ILE A 211 -0.32 -10.84 2.36
C ILE A 211 -0.70 -11.33 3.75
N ASP A 212 -1.05 -12.61 3.92
CA ASP A 212 -1.35 -13.19 5.22
C ASP A 212 -0.12 -13.15 6.14
N GLU A 213 1.06 -13.53 5.67
CA GLU A 213 2.30 -13.46 6.44
C GLU A 213 2.74 -12.03 6.73
N TRP A 214 2.55 -11.09 5.79
CA TRP A 214 2.78 -9.67 6.04
C TRP A 214 1.89 -9.14 7.16
N CYS A 215 0.60 -9.45 7.14
CA CYS A 215 -0.31 -9.03 8.19
C CYS A 215 0.02 -9.67 9.55
N LYS A 216 0.41 -10.94 9.58
CA LYS A 216 0.94 -11.57 10.81
C LYS A 216 2.16 -10.84 11.34
N HIS A 217 3.11 -10.48 10.45
CA HIS A 217 4.26 -9.67 10.83
C HIS A 217 3.82 -8.33 11.40
N CYS A 218 2.92 -7.60 10.73
CA CYS A 218 2.41 -6.31 11.20
C CYS A 218 1.83 -6.38 12.62
N PHE A 219 1.14 -7.45 12.97
CA PHE A 219 0.50 -7.64 14.28
C PHE A 219 1.33 -8.47 15.27
N SER A 220 2.60 -8.75 15.00
CA SER A 220 3.44 -9.56 15.88
C SER A 220 3.78 -8.89 17.23
N GLY A 221 3.59 -7.57 17.36
CA GLY A 221 3.78 -6.82 18.59
C GLY A 221 5.22 -6.76 19.12
N LYS A 222 6.21 -7.28 18.38
CA LYS A 222 7.63 -7.27 18.80
C LYS A 222 8.53 -6.89 17.62
N PRO A 223 9.51 -5.99 17.82
CA PRO A 223 10.57 -5.78 16.85
C PRO A 223 11.31 -7.10 16.64
N VAL A 224 11.53 -7.51 15.41
CA VAL A 224 12.39 -8.65 15.10
C VAL A 224 13.82 -8.25 15.45
N ALA A 225 14.44 -8.95 16.41
CA ALA A 225 15.82 -8.69 16.79
C ALA A 225 16.75 -8.85 15.58
N ASP A 226 17.65 -7.89 15.41
CA ASP A 226 18.71 -8.00 14.41
C ASP A 226 19.63 -9.16 14.77
N ASN A 227 19.49 -10.29 14.10
CA ASN A 227 20.52 -11.32 14.06
C ASN A 227 21.61 -10.87 13.09
N VAL A 228 22.33 -9.81 13.48
CA VAL A 228 23.59 -9.44 12.83
C VAL A 228 24.69 -10.18 13.59
N SER A 229 25.09 -11.33 13.07
CA SER A 229 26.36 -11.99 13.38
C SER A 229 27.32 -11.74 12.22
#